data_e38c4bb188d1bf903ae593c29e74bdd3
#
_entry.id   e38c4bb188d1bf903ae593c29e74bdd3
#
_cell.length_a   1.000
_cell.length_b   1.000
_cell.length_c   1.000
_cell.angle_alpha   90.00
_cell.angle_beta   90.00
_cell.angle_gamma   90.00
#
_symmetry.space_group_name_H-M   'P 1'
#
loop_
_entity.id
_entity.type
_entity.pdbx_description
1 polymer ?
#
loop_
_entity_poly.entity_id
_entity_poly.type
_entity_poly.pdbx_seq_one_letter_code
_entity_poly.pdbx_strand_id
1 'polypeptide(L)'
;MHNARSYDSHFIIKNFHDANAKVQVIPTNSEKFLPVRIDSIRFLDSFQFLSSSLDKLVSTMARDDTDKFVHTKRHFGSDDPNIFKKGVYPYEYVTGPEILTETRLPPRDKFYSELNEEGISEEDYDRALETWQHYDCKTMKDYHDHYLTLDVTLMADVFENFRDITRPCSFMDCPRFCMELRVENFESRIRTHNRHRNVFFSKIQFAEVFRP
;
A
#
# COMPACT_ATOMS: atom_id res chain seq x y z
N MET A 1 0.62 -6.35 -4.25
CA MET A 1 0.39 -6.26 -2.78
C MET A 1 1.71 -6.55 -2.09
N HIS A 2 1.93 -6.04 -0.88
CA HIS A 2 3.16 -6.24 -0.13
C HIS A 2 2.82 -6.79 1.26
N ASN A 3 3.41 -7.93 1.63
CA ASN A 3 3.11 -8.68 2.86
C ASN A 3 1.64 -9.11 3.04
N ALA A 4 0.92 -9.26 1.94
CA ALA A 4 -0.50 -9.62 1.94
C ALA A 4 -0.77 -11.08 2.35
N ARG A 5 0.26 -11.90 2.35
CA ARG A 5 0.17 -13.35 2.58
C ARG A 5 -0.34 -13.71 3.97
N SER A 6 -0.05 -12.86 4.94
CA SER A 6 -0.35 -13.15 6.33
C SER A 6 -1.78 -12.76 6.75
N TYR A 7 -2.44 -11.84 6.01
CA TYR A 7 -3.70 -11.26 6.46
C TYR A 7 -4.65 -10.84 5.33
N ASP A 8 -4.23 -9.96 4.43
CA ASP A 8 -5.11 -9.31 3.44
C ASP A 8 -5.77 -10.29 2.48
N SER A 9 -5.10 -11.42 2.18
CA SER A 9 -5.62 -12.45 1.28
C SER A 9 -6.97 -13.03 1.74
N HIS A 10 -7.21 -13.14 3.04
CA HIS A 10 -8.49 -13.62 3.58
C HIS A 10 -9.65 -12.67 3.25
N PHE A 11 -9.43 -11.36 3.36
CA PHE A 11 -10.45 -10.36 3.01
C PHE A 11 -10.76 -10.36 1.53
N ILE A 12 -9.73 -10.49 0.70
CA ILE A 12 -9.88 -10.57 -0.75
C ILE A 12 -10.76 -11.78 -1.09
N ILE A 13 -10.40 -12.96 -0.61
CA ILE A 13 -11.11 -14.21 -0.90
C ILE A 13 -12.56 -14.13 -0.43
N LYS A 14 -12.81 -13.66 0.79
CA LYS A 14 -14.14 -13.53 1.37
C LYS A 14 -15.04 -12.63 0.53
N ASN A 15 -14.55 -11.43 0.18
CA ASN A 15 -15.36 -10.47 -0.57
C ASN A 15 -15.65 -10.91 -2.02
N PHE A 16 -14.75 -11.64 -2.66
CA PHE A 16 -14.97 -12.12 -4.02
C PHE A 16 -15.80 -13.41 -4.07
N HIS A 17 -15.81 -14.23 -3.04
CA HIS A 17 -16.71 -15.36 -2.93
C HIS A 17 -18.17 -14.91 -2.96
N ASP A 18 -18.49 -13.83 -2.26
CA ASP A 18 -19.84 -13.26 -2.22
C ASP A 18 -20.26 -12.64 -3.58
N ALA A 19 -19.30 -12.28 -4.43
CA ALA A 19 -19.54 -11.69 -5.76
C ALA A 19 -19.67 -12.73 -6.89
N ASN A 20 -19.74 -14.04 -6.58
CA ASN A 20 -19.82 -15.13 -7.56
C ASN A 20 -18.64 -15.19 -8.56
N ALA A 21 -17.49 -14.62 -8.19
CA ALA A 21 -16.29 -14.63 -9.01
C ALA A 21 -15.59 -16.00 -8.94
N LYS A 22 -14.92 -16.38 -10.03
CA LYS A 22 -14.13 -17.62 -10.05
C LYS A 22 -12.82 -17.40 -9.30
N VAL A 23 -12.76 -17.90 -8.08
CA VAL A 23 -11.58 -17.80 -7.21
C VAL A 23 -10.75 -19.09 -7.32
N GLN A 24 -9.47 -18.95 -7.64
CA GLN A 24 -8.49 -20.03 -7.61
C GLN A 24 -7.41 -19.67 -6.59
N VAL A 25 -7.19 -20.54 -5.62
CA VAL A 25 -6.23 -20.33 -4.55
C VAL A 25 -5.27 -21.52 -4.52
N ILE A 26 -3.98 -21.25 -4.43
CA ILE A 26 -2.98 -22.28 -4.16
C ILE A 26 -2.57 -22.10 -2.69
N PRO A 27 -3.06 -22.97 -1.79
CA PRO A 27 -2.69 -22.89 -0.38
C PRO A 27 -1.22 -23.32 -0.21
N THR A 28 -0.46 -22.56 0.55
CA THR A 28 0.87 -22.96 0.99
C THR A 28 0.79 -23.72 2.32
N ASN A 29 -0.16 -23.34 3.18
CA ASN A 29 -0.59 -24.06 4.37
C ASN A 29 -2.03 -23.63 4.71
N SER A 30 -2.59 -24.08 5.87
CA SER A 30 -3.96 -23.77 6.29
C SER A 30 -4.25 -22.28 6.48
N GLU A 31 -3.22 -21.46 6.65
CA GLU A 31 -3.36 -20.03 6.97
C GLU A 31 -2.80 -19.08 5.90
N LYS A 32 -1.97 -19.59 4.99
CA LYS A 32 -1.25 -18.76 4.01
C LYS A 32 -1.61 -19.17 2.58
N PHE A 33 -2.28 -18.26 1.90
CA PHE A 33 -2.77 -18.44 0.54
C PHE A 33 -2.07 -17.50 -0.42
N LEU A 34 -1.29 -18.01 -1.36
CA LEU A 34 -0.78 -17.24 -2.49
C LEU A 34 -0.16 -18.19 -3.52
N PRO A 35 -0.30 -17.89 -4.82
CA PRO A 35 -1.04 -16.78 -5.42
C PRO A 35 -2.56 -17.00 -5.36
N VAL A 36 -3.32 -15.91 -5.25
CA VAL A 36 -4.77 -15.90 -5.42
C VAL A 36 -5.09 -15.38 -6.81
N ARG A 37 -5.88 -16.12 -7.55
CA ARG A 37 -6.39 -15.68 -8.85
C ARG A 37 -7.89 -15.54 -8.78
N ILE A 38 -8.38 -14.38 -9.21
CA ILE A 38 -9.81 -14.05 -9.28
C ILE A 38 -10.11 -13.66 -10.72
N ASP A 39 -10.84 -14.50 -11.43
CA ASP A 39 -11.09 -14.38 -12.85
C ASP A 39 -9.79 -14.20 -13.65
N SER A 40 -9.58 -13.03 -14.23
CA SER A 40 -8.37 -12.68 -15.00
C SER A 40 -7.29 -11.97 -14.17
N ILE A 41 -7.55 -11.66 -12.88
CA ILE A 41 -6.63 -10.92 -12.01
C ILE A 41 -5.86 -11.91 -11.14
N ARG A 42 -4.53 -11.79 -11.13
CA ARG A 42 -3.65 -12.54 -10.23
C ARG A 42 -3.11 -11.61 -9.15
N PHE A 43 -3.31 -11.99 -7.89
CA PHE A 43 -2.74 -11.30 -6.74
C PHE A 43 -1.42 -11.96 -6.39
N LEU A 44 -0.35 -11.16 -6.37
CA LEU A 44 1.00 -11.57 -6.00
C LEU A 44 1.45 -10.78 -4.78
N ASP A 45 2.23 -11.44 -3.92
CA ASP A 45 2.85 -10.80 -2.78
C ASP A 45 4.30 -10.45 -3.09
N SER A 46 4.58 -9.16 -3.21
CA SER A 46 5.92 -8.67 -3.50
C SER A 46 6.91 -8.89 -2.35
N PHE A 47 6.45 -9.16 -1.13
CA PHE A 47 7.34 -9.49 0.00
C PHE A 47 8.16 -10.75 -0.24
N GLN A 48 7.72 -11.64 -1.15
CA GLN A 48 8.47 -12.85 -1.50
C GLN A 48 9.80 -12.58 -2.21
N PHE A 49 9.93 -11.43 -2.86
CA PHE A 49 11.15 -11.02 -3.59
C PHE A 49 11.67 -9.65 -3.15
N LEU A 50 10.88 -8.86 -2.42
CA LEU A 50 11.26 -7.62 -1.76
C LEU A 50 11.05 -7.79 -0.25
N SER A 51 11.86 -8.63 0.39
CA SER A 51 11.69 -9.09 1.78
C SER A 51 12.12 -8.04 2.82
N SER A 52 11.63 -6.82 2.67
CA SER A 52 11.86 -5.70 3.60
C SER A 52 10.58 -4.89 3.75
N SER A 53 10.42 -4.14 4.84
CA SER A 53 9.29 -3.23 5.02
C SER A 53 9.28 -2.16 3.92
N LEU A 54 8.09 -1.65 3.58
CA LEU A 54 7.95 -0.55 2.61
C LEU A 54 8.80 0.66 3.00
N ASP A 55 8.81 1.02 4.27
CA ASP A 55 9.64 2.11 4.79
C ASP A 55 11.12 1.93 4.45
N LYS A 56 11.68 0.74 4.69
CA LYS A 56 13.08 0.45 4.39
C LYS A 56 13.38 0.46 2.88
N LEU A 57 12.46 -0.06 2.06
CA LEU A 57 12.59 -0.05 0.60
C LEU A 57 12.57 1.38 0.06
N VAL A 58 11.63 2.20 0.51
CA VAL A 58 11.49 3.61 0.16
C VAL A 58 12.71 4.41 0.60
N SER A 59 13.14 4.26 1.86
CA SER A 59 14.32 4.96 2.39
C SER A 59 15.60 4.61 1.63
N THR A 60 15.73 3.36 1.18
CA THR A 60 16.87 2.95 0.35
C THR A 60 16.82 3.60 -1.01
N MET A 61 15.65 3.56 -1.67
CA MET A 61 15.46 4.15 -3.00
C MET A 61 15.62 5.68 -2.98
N ALA A 62 15.12 6.36 -1.94
CA ALA A 62 15.22 7.81 -1.79
C ALA A 62 16.68 8.29 -1.59
N ARG A 63 17.52 7.48 -0.95
CA ARG A 63 18.96 7.78 -0.83
C ARG A 63 19.72 7.65 -2.14
N ASP A 64 19.26 6.73 -3.00
CA ASP A 64 19.89 6.53 -4.31
C ASP A 64 19.50 7.62 -5.28
N ASP A 65 18.21 7.79 -5.49
CA ASP A 65 17.67 8.70 -6.50
C ASP A 65 16.18 8.95 -6.30
N THR A 66 15.81 10.19 -6.02
CA THR A 66 14.42 10.59 -5.87
C THR A 66 13.66 10.69 -7.21
N ASP A 67 14.35 10.72 -8.36
CA ASP A 67 13.70 10.76 -9.67
C ASP A 67 13.00 9.46 -10.03
N LYS A 68 13.35 8.38 -9.35
CA LYS A 68 12.67 7.08 -9.47
C LYS A 68 11.24 7.06 -8.93
N PHE A 69 10.83 8.06 -8.13
CA PHE A 69 9.48 8.18 -7.59
C PHE A 69 8.51 8.83 -8.59
N VAL A 70 8.32 8.20 -9.73
CA VAL A 70 7.53 8.74 -10.85
C VAL A 70 6.04 8.81 -10.53
N HIS A 71 5.47 7.76 -9.94
CA HIS A 71 4.04 7.70 -9.61
C HIS A 71 3.72 8.62 -8.44
N THR A 72 4.56 8.64 -7.42
CA THR A 72 4.42 9.52 -6.27
C THR A 72 4.50 10.99 -6.68
N LYS A 73 5.52 11.39 -7.44
CA LYS A 73 5.67 12.76 -7.95
C LYS A 73 4.51 13.18 -8.87
N ARG A 74 4.01 12.28 -9.69
CA ARG A 74 2.85 12.56 -10.58
C ARG A 74 1.59 12.87 -9.80
N HIS A 75 1.40 12.24 -8.63
CA HIS A 75 0.20 12.42 -7.83
C HIS A 75 0.30 13.62 -6.88
N PHE A 76 1.41 13.75 -6.18
CA PHE A 76 1.58 14.74 -5.11
C PHE A 76 2.39 15.99 -5.54
N GLY A 77 3.02 15.99 -6.71
CA GLY A 77 4.03 16.96 -7.09
C GLY A 77 5.42 16.58 -6.56
N SER A 78 6.38 17.47 -6.67
CA SER A 78 7.78 17.24 -6.27
C SER A 78 8.26 18.16 -5.14
N ASP A 79 7.40 19.04 -4.64
CA ASP A 79 7.80 20.14 -3.77
C ASP A 79 7.83 19.74 -2.29
N ASP A 80 7.11 18.67 -1.91
CA ASP A 80 7.08 18.15 -0.56
C ASP A 80 8.10 17.00 -0.39
N PRO A 81 9.16 17.18 0.41
CA PRO A 81 10.13 16.11 0.67
C PRO A 81 9.56 14.94 1.46
N ASN A 82 8.42 15.11 2.14
CA ASN A 82 7.78 14.07 2.95
C ASN A 82 7.14 12.98 2.11
N ILE A 83 6.87 13.23 0.82
CA ILE A 83 6.34 12.19 -0.10
C ILE A 83 7.34 11.06 -0.40
N PHE A 84 8.63 11.25 -0.12
CA PHE A 84 9.67 10.23 -0.30
C PHE A 84 9.95 9.41 0.98
N LYS A 85 9.03 9.46 1.92
CA LYS A 85 9.04 8.67 3.15
C LYS A 85 7.69 8.01 3.36
N LYS A 86 7.69 6.84 4.00
CA LYS A 86 6.42 6.23 4.41
C LYS A 86 5.66 7.16 5.34
N GLY A 87 4.35 7.31 5.11
CA GLY A 87 3.48 8.11 5.97
C GLY A 87 3.41 7.59 7.40
N VAL A 88 3.02 8.45 8.32
CA VAL A 88 2.77 8.12 9.73
C VAL A 88 1.26 7.99 9.92
N TYR A 89 0.79 6.95 10.60
CA TYR A 89 -0.64 6.73 10.77
C TYR A 89 -0.97 6.14 12.16
N PRO A 90 -2.00 6.66 12.86
CA PRO A 90 -2.38 6.20 14.20
C PRO A 90 -3.32 4.99 14.12
N TYR A 91 -2.80 3.82 13.82
CA TYR A 91 -3.59 2.60 13.59
C TYR A 91 -4.49 2.21 14.74
N GLU A 92 -3.97 2.25 15.97
CA GLU A 92 -4.72 1.84 17.17
C GLU A 92 -5.81 2.85 17.56
N TYR A 93 -5.65 4.10 17.13
CA TYR A 93 -6.63 5.16 17.39
C TYR A 93 -7.83 5.06 16.46
N VAL A 94 -7.61 4.72 15.21
CA VAL A 94 -8.68 4.67 14.19
C VAL A 94 -9.42 3.34 14.28
N THR A 95 -10.32 3.24 15.27
CA THR A 95 -11.10 2.04 15.56
C THR A 95 -12.44 1.97 14.83
N GLY A 96 -12.91 3.08 14.24
CA GLY A 96 -14.22 3.15 13.62
C GLY A 96 -14.36 4.28 12.59
N PRO A 97 -15.39 4.24 11.73
CA PRO A 97 -15.64 5.27 10.73
C PRO A 97 -15.94 6.65 11.33
N GLU A 98 -16.40 6.70 12.58
CA GLU A 98 -16.67 7.93 13.31
C GLU A 98 -15.40 8.77 13.52
N ILE A 99 -14.26 8.14 13.75
CA ILE A 99 -12.97 8.82 13.92
C ILE A 99 -12.57 9.57 12.64
N LEU A 100 -12.94 9.06 11.48
CA LEU A 100 -12.64 9.70 10.20
C LEU A 100 -13.35 11.05 10.01
N THR A 101 -14.37 11.35 10.82
CA THR A 101 -15.07 12.64 10.79
C THR A 101 -14.41 13.70 11.69
N GLU A 102 -13.42 13.33 12.50
CA GLU A 102 -12.70 14.26 13.33
C GLU A 102 -11.96 15.32 12.51
N THR A 103 -11.99 16.55 12.97
CA THR A 103 -11.48 17.74 12.25
C THR A 103 -10.07 18.13 12.67
N ARG A 104 -9.37 17.27 13.37
CA ARG A 104 -7.98 17.50 13.83
C ARG A 104 -7.21 16.19 13.90
N LEU A 105 -5.91 16.31 13.73
CA LEU A 105 -5.00 15.18 13.94
C LEU A 105 -4.98 14.82 15.45
N PRO A 106 -5.04 13.53 15.81
CA PRO A 106 -4.93 13.11 17.20
C PRO A 106 -3.57 13.46 17.80
N PRO A 107 -3.47 13.64 19.13
CA PRO A 107 -2.21 13.94 19.78
C PRO A 107 -1.22 12.77 19.69
N ARG A 108 0.07 13.06 19.88
CA ARG A 108 1.19 12.14 19.68
C ARG A 108 1.05 10.80 20.42
N ASP A 109 0.49 10.81 21.62
CA ASP A 109 0.26 9.61 22.44
C ASP A 109 -0.69 8.61 21.77
N LYS A 110 -1.57 9.07 20.86
CA LYS A 110 -2.48 8.22 20.08
C LYS A 110 -1.84 7.52 18.89
N PHE A 111 -0.59 7.81 18.59
CA PHE A 111 0.21 7.11 17.60
C PHE A 111 1.03 5.96 18.21
N TYR A 112 0.72 5.56 19.42
CA TYR A 112 1.34 4.39 20.03
C TYR A 112 0.98 3.12 19.26
N SER A 113 1.96 2.25 19.03
CA SER A 113 1.78 0.93 18.40
C SER A 113 1.85 -0.16 19.46
N GLU A 114 0.75 -0.87 19.66
CA GLU A 114 0.73 -2.04 20.55
C GLU A 114 1.60 -3.18 20.02
N LEU A 115 1.70 -3.29 18.68
CA LEU A 115 2.51 -4.34 18.03
C LEU A 115 4.01 -4.17 18.29
N ASN A 116 4.49 -2.93 18.27
CA ASN A 116 5.90 -2.60 18.44
C ASN A 116 6.24 -2.19 19.89
N GLU A 117 5.21 -2.00 20.73
CA GLU A 117 5.32 -1.50 22.12
C GLU A 117 6.03 -0.13 22.21
N GLU A 118 5.89 0.70 21.17
CA GLU A 118 6.54 2.01 21.08
C GLU A 118 5.63 3.09 20.52
N GLY A 119 5.88 4.35 20.92
CA GLY A 119 5.28 5.53 20.33
C GLY A 119 6.08 6.02 19.14
N ILE A 120 5.54 7.01 18.44
CA ILE A 120 6.29 7.67 17.36
C ILE A 120 7.28 8.71 17.91
N SER A 121 8.33 8.98 17.13
CA SER A 121 9.28 10.06 17.42
C SER A 121 8.61 11.43 17.36
N GLU A 122 9.22 12.44 17.93
CA GLU A 122 8.75 13.84 17.81
C GLU A 122 8.83 14.30 16.35
N GLU A 123 9.92 13.96 15.66
CA GLU A 123 10.11 14.26 14.25
C GLU A 123 9.02 13.66 13.35
N ASP A 124 8.60 12.42 13.63
CA ASP A 124 7.53 11.77 12.89
C ASP A 124 6.17 12.41 13.16
N TYR A 125 5.91 12.86 14.40
CA TYR A 125 4.69 13.58 14.71
C TYR A 125 4.65 14.94 14.05
N ASP A 126 5.76 15.68 14.05
CA ASP A 126 5.88 16.97 13.36
C ASP A 126 5.64 16.80 11.87
N ARG A 127 6.19 15.75 11.26
CA ARG A 127 5.94 15.40 9.86
C ARG A 127 4.45 15.09 9.59
N ALA A 128 3.77 14.44 10.52
CA ALA A 128 2.33 14.20 10.40
C ALA A 128 1.53 15.52 10.44
N LEU A 129 1.93 16.46 11.30
CA LEU A 129 1.33 17.80 11.38
C LEU A 129 1.60 18.61 10.10
N GLU A 130 2.84 18.59 9.60
CA GLU A 130 3.20 19.24 8.33
C GLU A 130 2.37 18.70 7.18
N THR A 131 2.22 17.37 7.08
CA THR A 131 1.38 16.73 6.06
C THR A 131 -0.07 17.19 6.16
N TRP A 132 -0.64 17.22 7.38
CA TRP A 132 -1.99 17.70 7.62
C TRP A 132 -2.20 19.13 7.12
N GLN A 133 -1.24 20.02 7.39
CA GLN A 133 -1.29 21.42 6.99
C GLN A 133 -1.04 21.62 5.50
N HIS A 134 -0.02 20.95 4.94
CA HIS A 134 0.38 21.09 3.55
C HIS A 134 -0.74 20.66 2.58
N TYR A 135 -1.42 19.57 2.88
CA TYR A 135 -2.52 19.04 2.06
C TYR A 135 -3.91 19.57 2.48
N ASP A 136 -3.94 20.58 3.36
CA ASP A 136 -5.19 21.21 3.82
C ASP A 136 -6.25 20.22 4.30
N CYS A 137 -5.82 19.17 5.00
CA CYS A 137 -6.72 18.16 5.54
C CYS A 137 -7.73 18.80 6.50
N LYS A 138 -9.02 18.60 6.24
CA LYS A 138 -10.11 19.12 7.09
C LYS A 138 -10.59 18.08 8.08
N THR A 139 -10.44 16.81 7.73
CA THR A 139 -10.90 15.67 8.51
C THR A 139 -9.84 14.59 8.57
N MET A 140 -9.95 13.69 9.55
CA MET A 140 -9.14 12.47 9.59
C MET A 140 -9.32 11.60 8.34
N LYS A 141 -10.46 11.71 7.65
CA LYS A 141 -10.67 11.03 6.38
C LYS A 141 -9.72 11.55 5.29
N ASP A 142 -9.53 12.85 5.20
CA ASP A 142 -8.63 13.44 4.21
C ASP A 142 -7.18 12.98 4.46
N TYR A 143 -6.76 12.97 5.73
CA TYR A 143 -5.46 12.46 6.14
C TYR A 143 -5.30 10.95 5.85
N HIS A 144 -6.34 10.16 6.11
CA HIS A 144 -6.41 8.75 5.81
C HIS A 144 -6.27 8.48 4.29
N ASP A 145 -7.05 9.19 3.46
CA ASP A 145 -7.00 9.04 2.01
C ASP A 145 -5.63 9.45 1.44
N HIS A 146 -5.00 10.50 2.00
CA HIS A 146 -3.64 10.90 1.69
C HIS A 146 -2.65 9.78 2.04
N TYR A 147 -2.69 9.26 3.27
CA TYR A 147 -1.83 8.18 3.75
C TYR A 147 -1.92 6.94 2.83
N LEU A 148 -3.14 6.52 2.52
CA LEU A 148 -3.40 5.39 1.61
C LEU A 148 -2.80 5.59 0.23
N THR A 149 -3.03 6.76 -0.33
CA THR A 149 -2.56 7.09 -1.68
C THR A 149 -1.03 7.12 -1.71
N LEU A 150 -0.41 7.67 -0.68
CA LEU A 150 1.05 7.71 -0.54
C LEU A 150 1.63 6.29 -0.45
N ASP A 151 1.10 5.43 0.40
CA ASP A 151 1.56 4.04 0.53
C ASP A 151 1.45 3.26 -0.80
N VAL A 152 0.35 3.45 -1.54
CA VAL A 152 0.13 2.79 -2.83
C VAL A 152 1.10 3.31 -3.91
N THR A 153 1.31 4.61 -3.99
CA THR A 153 2.21 5.21 -4.99
C THR A 153 3.67 4.89 -4.70
N LEU A 154 4.09 4.96 -3.44
CA LEU A 154 5.43 4.53 -3.01
C LEU A 154 5.69 3.05 -3.33
N MET A 155 4.70 2.18 -3.08
CA MET A 155 4.82 0.76 -3.41
C MET A 155 4.91 0.54 -4.93
N ALA A 156 4.18 1.31 -5.72
CA ALA A 156 4.26 1.25 -7.19
C ALA A 156 5.65 1.65 -7.68
N ASP A 157 6.22 2.73 -7.16
CA ASP A 157 7.56 3.20 -7.54
C ASP A 157 8.66 2.20 -7.14
N VAL A 158 8.59 1.66 -5.93
CA VAL A 158 9.51 0.59 -5.48
C VAL A 158 9.42 -0.63 -6.40
N PHE A 159 8.23 -1.02 -6.79
CA PHE A 159 8.02 -2.18 -7.65
C PHE A 159 8.51 -1.94 -9.07
N GLU A 160 8.27 -0.76 -9.65
CA GLU A 160 8.81 -0.39 -10.97
C GLU A 160 10.34 -0.33 -10.97
N ASN A 161 10.95 0.25 -9.93
CA ASN A 161 12.40 0.25 -9.78
C ASN A 161 12.97 -1.19 -9.71
N PHE A 162 12.31 -2.09 -8.98
CA PHE A 162 12.67 -3.50 -8.95
C PHE A 162 12.58 -4.14 -10.35
N ARG A 163 11.52 -3.87 -11.10
CA ARG A 163 11.35 -4.36 -12.46
C ARG A 163 12.45 -3.86 -13.40
N ASP A 164 12.84 -2.62 -13.28
CA ASP A 164 13.88 -2.01 -14.12
C ASP A 164 15.26 -2.61 -13.81
N ILE A 165 15.57 -2.86 -12.55
CA ILE A 165 16.80 -3.55 -12.13
C ILE A 165 16.84 -5.01 -12.63
N THR A 166 15.71 -5.69 -12.63
CA THR A 166 15.64 -7.12 -13.01
C THR A 166 15.44 -7.36 -14.51
N ARG A 167 15.13 -6.33 -15.30
CA ARG A 167 14.96 -6.38 -16.77
C ARG A 167 16.18 -6.91 -17.53
N PRO A 168 17.44 -6.64 -17.14
CA PRO A 168 18.62 -7.12 -17.85
C PRO A 168 18.86 -8.63 -17.69
N CYS A 169 18.15 -9.32 -16.79
CA CYS A 169 18.24 -10.78 -16.76
C CYS A 169 17.75 -11.31 -18.11
N SER A 170 18.69 -11.74 -18.93
CA SER A 170 18.49 -12.26 -20.26
C SER A 170 17.33 -13.26 -20.27
N PHE A 171 16.47 -13.14 -21.26
CA PHE A 171 15.28 -13.97 -21.51
C PHE A 171 15.55 -15.48 -21.43
N MET A 172 16.81 -15.90 -21.47
CA MET A 172 17.23 -17.32 -21.39
C MET A 172 17.38 -17.84 -19.97
N ASP A 173 17.61 -16.98 -18.96
CA ASP A 173 18.00 -17.44 -17.61
C ASP A 173 16.86 -17.48 -16.60
N CYS A 174 15.70 -16.88 -16.89
CA CYS A 174 14.55 -16.90 -15.99
C CYS A 174 13.19 -16.99 -16.71
N PRO A 175 12.88 -18.14 -17.35
CA PRO A 175 11.70 -18.24 -18.24
C PRO A 175 10.35 -18.07 -17.54
N ARG A 176 10.23 -18.39 -16.25
CA ARG A 176 8.96 -18.34 -15.52
C ARG A 176 8.67 -17.00 -14.86
N PHE A 177 9.66 -16.41 -14.23
CA PHE A 177 9.47 -15.18 -13.44
C PHE A 177 9.23 -13.96 -14.34
N CYS A 178 9.98 -13.83 -15.43
CA CYS A 178 9.81 -12.73 -16.39
C CYS A 178 8.51 -12.83 -17.22
N MET A 179 7.99 -14.02 -17.48
CA MET A 179 6.69 -14.19 -18.14
C MET A 179 5.51 -13.82 -17.24
N GLU A 180 5.62 -14.05 -15.94
CA GLU A 180 4.55 -13.74 -14.99
C GLU A 180 4.47 -12.25 -14.64
N LEU A 181 5.57 -11.49 -14.80
CA LEU A 181 5.61 -10.04 -14.60
C LEU A 181 5.16 -9.25 -15.84
N ARG A 182 4.84 -9.90 -16.95
CA ARG A 182 4.21 -9.26 -18.10
C ARG A 182 2.76 -8.87 -17.74
N VAL A 183 2.63 -7.89 -16.87
CA VAL A 183 1.37 -7.20 -16.65
C VAL A 183 1.18 -6.28 -17.84
N GLU A 184 0.49 -6.80 -18.85
CA GLU A 184 0.03 -6.02 -19.98
C GLU A 184 -0.71 -4.78 -19.48
N ASN A 185 -0.11 -3.61 -19.71
CA ASN A 185 -0.76 -2.30 -19.61
C ASN A 185 -1.62 -2.07 -18.36
N PHE A 186 -0.97 -2.05 -17.20
CA PHE A 186 -1.60 -1.65 -15.94
C PHE A 186 -2.24 -0.26 -16.03
N GLU A 187 -1.61 0.68 -16.77
CA GLU A 187 -2.13 2.04 -16.91
C GLU A 187 -3.43 2.17 -17.72
N SER A 188 -3.61 1.36 -18.77
CA SER A 188 -4.83 1.46 -19.61
C SER A 188 -6.08 0.94 -18.89
N ARG A 189 -5.93 -0.01 -17.97
CA ARG A 189 -7.03 -0.57 -17.19
C ARG A 189 -7.37 0.21 -15.93
N ILE A 190 -6.44 0.98 -15.35
CA ILE A 190 -6.73 1.87 -14.23
C ILE A 190 -7.71 2.98 -14.66
N ARG A 191 -7.60 3.53 -15.87
CA ARG A 191 -8.46 4.63 -16.35
C ARG A 191 -9.92 4.21 -16.55
N THR A 192 -10.20 2.98 -16.90
CA THR A 192 -11.57 2.51 -17.18
C THR A 192 -12.34 2.02 -15.95
N HIS A 193 -11.66 1.73 -14.83
CA HIS A 193 -12.28 1.17 -13.62
C HIS A 193 -12.34 2.13 -12.41
N ASN A 194 -11.88 3.36 -12.55
CA ASN A 194 -11.73 4.32 -11.43
C ASN A 194 -13.04 4.74 -10.73
N ARG A 195 -14.22 4.51 -11.33
CA ARG A 195 -15.50 4.83 -10.65
C ARG A 195 -15.90 3.84 -9.55
N HIS A 196 -15.39 2.62 -9.56
CA HIS A 196 -15.74 1.59 -8.57
C HIS A 196 -14.59 1.24 -7.60
N ARG A 197 -13.37 1.70 -7.86
CA ARG A 197 -12.17 1.31 -7.09
C ARG A 197 -11.95 2.06 -5.78
N ASN A 198 -12.35 3.33 -5.68
CA ASN A 198 -12.21 4.08 -4.42
C ASN A 198 -12.98 3.43 -3.26
N VAL A 199 -14.08 2.75 -3.57
CA VAL A 199 -14.87 2.01 -2.58
C VAL A 199 -14.19 0.69 -2.17
N PHE A 200 -13.39 0.09 -3.07
CA PHE A 200 -12.79 -1.22 -2.85
C PHE A 200 -11.52 -1.15 -2.00
N PHE A 201 -10.61 -0.21 -2.30
CA PHE A 201 -9.41 -0.01 -1.48
C PHE A 201 -9.75 0.50 -0.08
N SER A 202 -10.69 1.42 0.05
CA SER A 202 -11.18 1.86 1.36
C SER A 202 -11.79 0.72 2.17
N LYS A 203 -12.50 -0.23 1.52
CA LYS A 203 -13.09 -1.39 2.22
C LYS A 203 -12.05 -2.42 2.68
N ILE A 204 -10.98 -2.64 1.93
CA ILE A 204 -9.92 -3.58 2.34
C ILE A 204 -9.17 -3.02 3.56
N GLN A 205 -8.85 -1.75 3.56
CA GLN A 205 -8.14 -1.12 4.68
C GLN A 205 -9.04 -0.88 5.89
N PHE A 206 -10.34 -0.58 5.68
CA PHE A 206 -11.33 -0.59 6.76
C PHE A 206 -11.46 -1.95 7.48
N ALA A 207 -11.26 -3.05 6.76
CA ALA A 207 -11.32 -4.37 7.36
C ALA A 207 -10.11 -4.70 8.26
N GLU A 208 -8.96 -4.05 8.08
CA GLU A 208 -7.82 -4.15 9.00
C GLU A 208 -8.03 -3.37 10.30
N VAL A 209 -8.71 -2.24 10.23
CA VAL A 209 -8.96 -1.35 11.36
C VAL A 209 -10.07 -1.88 12.29
N PHE A 210 -11.01 -2.68 11.76
CA PHE A 210 -12.15 -3.22 12.52
C PHE A 210 -11.98 -4.71 12.86
N ARG A 211 -11.02 -5.04 13.72
CA ARG A 211 -11.03 -6.33 14.43
C ARG A 211 -11.98 -6.27 15.63
N PRO A 212 -12.85 -7.28 15.81
CA PRO A 212 -13.48 -7.50 17.11
C PRO A 212 -12.45 -8.04 18.10
#